data_1291dfa9d7d4623d86317000b0769501
#
_entry.id   1291dfa9d7d4623d86317000b0769501
#
_cell.length_a   1.000
_cell.length_b   1.000
_cell.length_c   1.000
_cell.angle_alpha   90.00
_cell.angle_beta   90.00
_cell.angle_gamma   90.00
#
_symmetry.space_group_name_H-M   'P 1'
#
loop_
_entity.id
_entity.type
_entity.pdbx_description
1 polymer ?
#
loop_
_entity_poly.entity_id
_entity_poly.type
_entity_poly.pdbx_seq_one_letter_code
_entity_poly.pdbx_strand_id
1 'polypeptide(L)'
;MVGSSLVIFLFSGAAADDSFGHSSLNYDFTAYVDWLDYLLQENEIPGAALAIVSREGIMHVQTWGVREVDQTAPVTTDSIFRIASMSKTFAGAAATLLVEQNLQSWETRLSDLFPDLRLGNGVSYRSITLKQVASHSTGLMPHSYSNLLDDGISYDRIKDRFAEIPAVCKPGRCYGYQNVIFSLIGDVVEESTGFSYGQYLEEQIFRPLGMVSASVGLDSYKNDPHATVPHTKRRGQWRPVATNPAYYTTAPAAGINASVFDMTMWLRANLGAFPELFDEGILNQLHTPVIKTPYGNYFNRWATLENAYYGIGWRIFDLSGLRVVHHGGGVRGYRSEMAFSDEANIGLVLLINAESSAINEVIPTFFGHLTNTL
;
A
#
# COMPACT_ATOMS: atom_id res chain seq x y z
N MET A 1 0.79 -17.08 58.44
CA MET A 1 1.20 -18.21 57.56
C MET A 1 0.07 -18.49 56.64
N VAL A 2 0.10 -17.99 55.44
CA VAL A 2 -0.91 -18.28 54.38
C VAL A 2 -0.11 -18.78 53.19
N GLY A 3 -0.24 -20.06 52.91
CA GLY A 3 0.44 -20.72 51.80
C GLY A 3 -0.22 -20.42 50.48
N SER A 4 0.53 -19.89 49.53
CA SER A 4 0.11 -19.73 48.13
C SER A 4 0.43 -21.02 47.38
N SER A 5 -0.63 -21.72 46.94
CA SER A 5 -0.51 -22.87 46.02
C SER A 5 -0.35 -22.38 44.60
N LEU A 6 0.78 -22.71 44.00
CA LEU A 6 1.08 -22.50 42.58
C LEU A 6 0.40 -23.61 41.76
N VAL A 7 -0.58 -23.27 40.93
CA VAL A 7 -1.22 -24.20 39.98
C VAL A 7 -0.45 -24.14 38.67
N ILE A 8 0.25 -25.22 38.35
CA ILE A 8 0.94 -25.41 37.06
C ILE A 8 -0.07 -26.03 36.09
N PHE A 9 -0.47 -25.29 35.04
CA PHE A 9 -1.20 -25.86 33.91
C PHE A 9 -0.24 -26.50 32.93
N LEU A 10 -0.27 -27.84 32.89
CA LEU A 10 0.35 -28.62 31.82
C LEU A 10 -0.54 -28.57 30.59
N PHE A 11 -0.11 -27.89 29.53
CA PHE A 11 -0.74 -27.99 28.23
C PHE A 11 -0.32 -29.30 27.57
N SER A 12 -1.26 -30.22 27.46
CA SER A 12 -1.18 -31.42 26.64
C SER A 12 -1.32 -31.02 25.18
N GLY A 13 -0.25 -31.11 24.39
CA GLY A 13 -0.28 -30.92 22.95
C GLY A 13 -1.10 -32.02 22.28
N ALA A 14 -2.25 -31.69 21.72
CA ALA A 14 -2.91 -32.45 20.70
C ALA A 14 -2.18 -32.28 19.38
N ALA A 15 -1.68 -33.36 18.79
CA ALA A 15 -1.13 -33.34 17.43
C ALA A 15 -2.25 -32.98 16.45
N ALA A 16 -2.09 -31.89 15.72
CA ALA A 16 -2.95 -31.52 14.61
C ALA A 16 -2.67 -32.50 13.45
N ASP A 17 -3.73 -32.97 12.85
CA ASP A 17 -3.73 -33.90 11.71
C ASP A 17 -3.24 -33.13 10.44
N ASP A 18 -2.04 -33.44 9.99
CA ASP A 18 -1.37 -32.90 8.79
C ASP A 18 -1.94 -33.55 7.52
N SER A 19 -3.18 -33.27 7.15
CA SER A 19 -3.79 -33.83 5.93
C SER A 19 -4.17 -32.80 4.85
N PHE A 20 -3.57 -31.60 4.86
CA PHE A 20 -3.56 -30.73 3.67
C PHE A 20 -2.15 -30.71 3.11
N GLY A 21 -1.94 -31.46 2.03
CA GLY A 21 -0.70 -31.49 1.29
C GLY A 21 -0.41 -30.10 0.67
N HIS A 22 0.19 -29.20 1.43
CA HIS A 22 0.88 -28.04 0.90
C HIS A 22 2.20 -28.53 0.35
N SER A 23 2.27 -28.74 -0.96
CA SER A 23 3.57 -28.78 -1.63
C SER A 23 4.23 -27.44 -1.34
N SER A 24 5.28 -27.46 -0.50
CA SER A 24 6.20 -26.33 -0.38
C SER A 24 6.87 -26.17 -1.75
N LEU A 25 6.31 -25.34 -2.62
CA LEU A 25 6.93 -24.97 -3.88
C LEU A 25 8.26 -24.32 -3.50
N ASN A 26 9.35 -25.01 -3.80
CA ASN A 26 10.70 -24.53 -3.50
C ASN A 26 11.09 -23.57 -4.62
N TYR A 27 10.62 -22.31 -4.55
CA TYR A 27 10.94 -21.29 -5.52
C TYR A 27 12.43 -20.93 -5.44
N ASP A 28 13.13 -20.99 -6.56
CA ASP A 28 14.48 -20.44 -6.70
C ASP A 28 14.42 -19.02 -7.22
N PHE A 29 14.74 -18.06 -6.36
CA PHE A 29 14.73 -16.64 -6.70
C PHE A 29 16.06 -16.13 -7.23
N THR A 30 17.10 -16.97 -7.36
CA THR A 30 18.46 -16.55 -7.73
C THR A 30 18.46 -15.77 -9.03
N ALA A 31 17.88 -16.30 -10.09
CA ALA A 31 17.83 -15.63 -11.39
C ALA A 31 17.06 -14.29 -11.36
N TYR A 32 15.99 -14.21 -10.57
CA TYR A 32 15.25 -12.95 -10.42
C TYR A 32 16.05 -11.93 -9.61
N VAL A 33 16.71 -12.34 -8.54
CA VAL A 33 17.51 -11.46 -7.69
C VAL A 33 18.73 -10.94 -8.45
N ASP A 34 19.41 -11.80 -9.22
CA ASP A 34 20.54 -11.41 -10.10
C ASP A 34 20.09 -10.40 -11.18
N TRP A 35 18.93 -10.63 -11.79
CA TRP A 35 18.34 -9.66 -12.72
C TRP A 35 18.02 -8.33 -12.03
N LEU A 36 17.45 -8.35 -10.84
CA LEU A 36 17.14 -7.14 -10.08
C LEU A 36 18.41 -6.38 -9.67
N ASP A 37 19.45 -7.10 -9.22
CA ASP A 37 20.74 -6.50 -8.90
C ASP A 37 21.32 -5.76 -10.12
N TYR A 38 21.35 -6.43 -11.29
CA TYR A 38 21.74 -5.82 -12.55
C TYR A 38 20.89 -4.58 -12.89
N LEU A 39 19.55 -4.66 -12.74
CA LEU A 39 18.65 -3.54 -13.00
C LEU A 39 18.95 -2.33 -12.10
N LEU A 40 19.18 -2.57 -10.79
CA LEU A 40 19.50 -1.53 -9.82
C LEU A 40 20.86 -0.88 -10.13
N GLN A 41 21.88 -1.67 -10.49
CA GLN A 41 23.21 -1.21 -10.86
C GLN A 41 23.18 -0.38 -12.16
N GLU A 42 22.57 -0.87 -13.22
CA GLU A 42 22.47 -0.15 -14.51
C GLU A 42 21.75 1.21 -14.38
N ASN A 43 20.82 1.31 -13.43
CA ASN A 43 20.12 2.56 -13.16
C ASN A 43 20.77 3.39 -12.05
N GLU A 44 21.91 2.92 -11.51
CA GLU A 44 22.67 3.58 -10.43
C GLU A 44 21.79 3.91 -9.21
N ILE A 45 20.82 3.04 -8.86
CA ILE A 45 19.87 3.30 -7.77
C ILE A 45 20.62 3.48 -6.44
N PRO A 46 20.46 4.63 -5.74
CA PRO A 46 21.22 4.90 -4.53
C PRO A 46 21.01 3.88 -3.42
N GLY A 47 19.76 3.46 -3.20
CA GLY A 47 19.44 2.47 -2.18
C GLY A 47 18.12 1.76 -2.47
N ALA A 48 18.08 0.48 -2.12
CA ALA A 48 16.91 -0.38 -2.34
C ALA A 48 16.79 -1.42 -1.23
N ALA A 49 15.56 -1.89 -1.00
CA ALA A 49 15.26 -3.01 -0.10
C ALA A 49 14.15 -3.88 -0.71
N LEU A 50 14.44 -5.17 -0.85
CA LEU A 50 13.54 -6.20 -1.37
C LEU A 50 13.15 -7.16 -0.25
N ALA A 51 11.88 -7.59 -0.25
CA ALA A 51 11.49 -8.82 0.43
C ALA A 51 10.55 -9.65 -0.45
N ILE A 52 10.71 -10.98 -0.38
CA ILE A 52 9.80 -11.98 -0.94
C ILE A 52 9.28 -12.80 0.25
N VAL A 53 7.97 -12.98 0.30
CA VAL A 53 7.29 -13.62 1.44
C VAL A 53 6.28 -14.65 0.96
N SER A 54 5.99 -15.61 1.83
CA SER A 54 4.79 -16.43 1.78
C SER A 54 3.93 -16.16 3.02
N ARG A 55 2.78 -16.79 3.13
CA ARG A 55 1.96 -16.79 4.35
C ARG A 55 2.76 -17.28 5.56
N GLU A 56 3.60 -18.29 5.38
CA GLU A 56 4.37 -18.95 6.44
C GLU A 56 5.55 -18.10 6.93
N GLY A 57 6.13 -17.26 6.07
CA GLY A 57 7.30 -16.46 6.47
C GLY A 57 7.98 -15.68 5.36
N ILE A 58 9.12 -15.14 5.72
CA ILE A 58 10.02 -14.45 4.79
C ILE A 58 10.82 -15.50 4.04
N MET A 59 10.76 -15.48 2.71
CA MET A 59 11.48 -16.38 1.82
C MET A 59 12.82 -15.81 1.36
N HIS A 60 12.87 -14.49 1.14
CA HIS A 60 14.09 -13.79 0.75
C HIS A 60 14.03 -12.33 1.19
N VAL A 61 15.16 -11.80 1.66
CA VAL A 61 15.33 -10.36 1.95
C VAL A 61 16.72 -9.93 1.48
N GLN A 62 16.77 -8.81 0.78
CA GLN A 62 18.04 -8.22 0.33
C GLN A 62 17.97 -6.70 0.32
N THR A 63 19.08 -6.05 0.64
CA THR A 63 19.22 -4.59 0.61
C THR A 63 20.44 -4.18 -0.21
N TRP A 64 20.38 -3.01 -0.83
CA TRP A 64 21.44 -2.47 -1.66
C TRP A 64 21.70 -1.01 -1.34
N GLY A 65 22.94 -0.59 -1.51
CA GLY A 65 23.36 0.80 -1.54
C GLY A 65 23.21 1.54 -0.21
N VAL A 66 22.94 2.84 -0.31
CA VAL A 66 23.03 3.79 0.82
C VAL A 66 21.74 4.57 1.01
N ARG A 67 21.52 5.04 2.24
CA ARG A 67 20.35 5.84 2.58
C ARG A 67 20.36 7.24 1.94
N GLU A 68 21.55 7.76 1.67
CA GLU A 68 21.76 9.04 0.99
C GLU A 68 23.02 8.97 0.13
N VAL A 69 22.96 9.47 -1.12
CA VAL A 69 24.13 9.61 -2.00
C VAL A 69 25.19 10.46 -1.31
N ASP A 70 26.46 10.11 -1.56
CA ASP A 70 27.64 10.74 -0.96
C ASP A 70 27.79 10.54 0.58
N GLN A 71 26.94 9.67 1.19
CA GLN A 71 27.04 9.22 2.57
C GLN A 71 27.40 7.73 2.64
N THR A 72 27.78 7.25 3.84
CA THR A 72 28.24 5.86 4.03
C THR A 72 27.22 4.97 4.73
N ALA A 73 26.11 5.54 5.24
CA ALA A 73 25.09 4.78 5.94
C ALA A 73 24.34 3.84 5.00
N PRO A 74 24.48 2.50 5.16
CA PRO A 74 23.85 1.57 4.24
C PRO A 74 22.33 1.53 4.39
N VAL A 75 21.62 1.10 3.35
CA VAL A 75 20.25 0.62 3.49
C VAL A 75 20.27 -0.72 4.23
N THR A 76 19.40 -0.85 5.21
CA THR A 76 19.18 -2.06 6.00
C THR A 76 17.70 -2.45 5.97
N THR A 77 17.34 -3.59 6.55
CA THR A 77 15.94 -4.02 6.70
C THR A 77 15.10 -3.06 7.51
N ASP A 78 15.72 -2.26 8.38
CA ASP A 78 15.08 -1.28 9.25
C ASP A 78 15.07 0.13 8.64
N SER A 79 15.67 0.31 7.46
CA SER A 79 15.68 1.62 6.79
C SER A 79 14.27 2.04 6.40
N ILE A 80 13.91 3.27 6.76
CA ILE A 80 12.57 3.82 6.55
C ILE A 80 12.46 4.49 5.19
N PHE A 81 11.47 4.08 4.43
CA PHE A 81 11.10 4.66 3.14
C PHE A 81 9.72 5.30 3.22
N ARG A 82 9.50 6.30 2.40
CA ARG A 82 8.14 6.76 2.11
C ARG A 82 7.50 5.80 1.11
N ILE A 83 6.47 5.07 1.54
CA ILE A 83 5.84 4.07 0.68
C ILE A 83 4.83 4.66 -0.31
N ALA A 84 4.62 5.97 -0.25
CA ALA A 84 3.77 6.71 -1.18
C ALA A 84 2.36 6.08 -1.33
N SER A 85 1.90 5.86 -2.56
CA SER A 85 0.54 5.36 -2.82
C SER A 85 0.26 3.94 -2.33
N MET A 86 1.26 3.17 -1.87
CA MET A 86 0.99 1.94 -1.13
C MET A 86 0.24 2.21 0.20
N SER A 87 0.28 3.46 0.71
CA SER A 87 -0.57 3.91 1.83
C SER A 87 -2.06 3.65 1.60
N LYS A 88 -2.52 3.61 0.35
CA LYS A 88 -3.93 3.36 0.01
C LYS A 88 -4.41 1.98 0.42
N THR A 89 -3.51 1.00 0.46
CA THR A 89 -3.86 -0.36 0.88
C THR A 89 -4.22 -0.40 2.37
N PHE A 90 -3.52 0.36 3.18
CA PHE A 90 -3.81 0.55 4.61
C PHE A 90 -5.11 1.35 4.83
N ALA A 91 -5.35 2.37 4.01
CA ALA A 91 -6.61 3.12 4.09
C ALA A 91 -7.81 2.27 3.67
N GLY A 92 -7.64 1.40 2.66
CA GLY A 92 -8.64 0.40 2.30
C GLY A 92 -8.95 -0.54 3.47
N ALA A 93 -7.91 -1.06 4.13
CA ALA A 93 -8.06 -1.90 5.31
C ALA A 93 -8.73 -1.14 6.48
N ALA A 94 -8.33 0.10 6.75
CA ALA A 94 -8.98 0.93 7.77
C ALA A 94 -10.48 1.09 7.51
N ALA A 95 -10.87 1.40 6.27
CA ALA A 95 -12.28 1.50 5.88
C ALA A 95 -13.02 0.15 6.03
N THR A 96 -12.37 -0.97 5.67
CA THR A 96 -12.94 -2.32 5.84
C THR A 96 -13.15 -2.64 7.32
N LEU A 97 -12.17 -2.32 8.18
CA LEU A 97 -12.31 -2.53 9.63
C LEU A 97 -13.44 -1.71 10.24
N LEU A 98 -13.67 -0.46 9.78
CA LEU A 98 -14.84 0.32 10.21
C LEU A 98 -16.16 -0.36 9.83
N VAL A 99 -16.22 -0.99 8.65
CA VAL A 99 -17.40 -1.72 8.19
C VAL A 99 -17.62 -2.99 9.01
N GLU A 100 -16.58 -3.78 9.26
CA GLU A 100 -16.64 -4.99 10.07
C GLU A 100 -17.04 -4.70 11.54
N GLN A 101 -16.58 -3.58 12.07
CA GLN A 101 -16.93 -3.10 13.41
C GLN A 101 -18.34 -2.48 13.48
N ASN A 102 -19.09 -2.46 12.36
CA ASN A 102 -20.40 -1.81 12.23
C ASN A 102 -20.40 -0.31 12.57
N LEU A 103 -19.25 0.35 12.52
CA LEU A 103 -19.14 1.80 12.67
C LEU A 103 -19.55 2.52 11.39
N GLN A 104 -19.34 1.89 10.25
CA GLN A 104 -19.74 2.38 8.93
C GLN A 104 -20.32 1.26 8.07
N SER A 105 -20.77 1.63 6.86
CA SER A 105 -21.20 0.71 5.80
C SER A 105 -20.55 1.12 4.49
N TRP A 106 -20.34 0.17 3.59
CA TRP A 106 -19.90 0.50 2.23
C TRP A 106 -20.84 1.44 1.49
N GLU A 107 -22.12 1.44 1.84
CA GLU A 107 -23.16 2.31 1.29
C GLU A 107 -23.32 3.63 2.06
N THR A 108 -22.54 3.86 3.12
CA THR A 108 -22.54 5.14 3.83
C THR A 108 -22.16 6.27 2.86
N ARG A 109 -23.06 7.25 2.75
CA ARG A 109 -22.83 8.42 1.90
C ARG A 109 -21.97 9.44 2.62
N LEU A 110 -20.98 9.99 1.94
CA LEU A 110 -20.14 11.03 2.54
C LEU A 110 -20.94 12.27 2.96
N SER A 111 -22.04 12.58 2.26
CA SER A 111 -22.94 13.68 2.62
C SER A 111 -23.70 13.47 3.94
N ASP A 112 -23.83 12.23 4.40
CA ASP A 112 -24.50 11.92 5.65
C ASP A 112 -23.54 12.10 6.84
N LEU A 113 -22.24 11.82 6.63
CA LEU A 113 -21.17 12.08 7.61
C LEU A 113 -20.73 13.55 7.61
N PHE A 114 -20.66 14.18 6.45
CA PHE A 114 -20.13 15.52 6.24
C PHE A 114 -21.17 16.36 5.51
N PRO A 115 -22.21 16.90 6.20
CA PRO A 115 -23.32 17.61 5.55
C PRO A 115 -22.90 18.85 4.75
N ASP A 116 -21.77 19.47 5.12
CA ASP A 116 -21.22 20.64 4.46
C ASP A 116 -20.27 20.31 3.31
N LEU A 117 -19.84 19.06 3.18
CA LEU A 117 -18.97 18.61 2.10
C LEU A 117 -19.70 18.73 0.75
N ARG A 118 -19.02 19.34 -0.21
CA ARG A 118 -19.49 19.45 -1.60
C ARG A 118 -18.47 18.80 -2.51
N LEU A 119 -18.92 17.80 -3.26
CA LEU A 119 -18.08 17.05 -4.20
C LEU A 119 -18.61 17.25 -5.63
N GLY A 120 -17.79 17.80 -6.50
CA GLY A 120 -18.12 17.97 -7.91
C GLY A 120 -19.29 18.91 -8.18
N ASN A 121 -19.60 19.11 -9.45
CA ASN A 121 -20.71 19.94 -9.92
C ASN A 121 -21.97 19.09 -10.13
N GLY A 122 -22.91 19.09 -9.17
CA GLY A 122 -24.20 18.44 -9.37
C GLY A 122 -24.75 17.64 -8.20
N VAL A 123 -26.08 17.46 -8.17
CA VAL A 123 -26.81 16.81 -7.08
C VAL A 123 -26.47 15.31 -6.93
N SER A 124 -26.08 14.64 -8.01
CA SER A 124 -25.73 13.22 -8.01
C SER A 124 -24.51 12.86 -7.15
N TYR A 125 -23.64 13.84 -6.88
CA TYR A 125 -22.42 13.60 -6.09
C TYR A 125 -22.67 13.58 -4.58
N ARG A 126 -23.84 14.00 -4.12
CA ARG A 126 -24.30 13.80 -2.73
C ARG A 126 -24.49 12.32 -2.40
N SER A 127 -24.57 11.44 -3.38
CA SER A 127 -24.75 10.01 -3.20
C SER A 127 -23.44 9.22 -3.27
N ILE A 128 -22.27 9.91 -3.32
CA ILE A 128 -20.97 9.21 -3.31
C ILE A 128 -20.82 8.47 -1.98
N THR A 129 -20.56 7.16 -2.08
CA THR A 129 -20.42 6.26 -0.94
C THR A 129 -18.96 6.03 -0.56
N LEU A 130 -18.73 5.53 0.67
CA LEU A 130 -17.42 5.11 1.15
C LEU A 130 -16.77 4.10 0.19
N LYS A 131 -17.55 3.12 -0.31
CA LYS A 131 -17.08 2.14 -1.29
C LYS A 131 -16.55 2.79 -2.57
N GLN A 132 -17.27 3.81 -3.07
CA GLN A 132 -16.87 4.50 -4.30
C GLN A 132 -15.60 5.35 -4.11
N VAL A 133 -15.37 5.90 -2.93
CA VAL A 133 -14.11 6.57 -2.58
C VAL A 133 -12.98 5.56 -2.53
N ALA A 134 -13.13 4.47 -1.77
CA ALA A 134 -12.11 3.45 -1.56
C ALA A 134 -11.74 2.70 -2.84
N SER A 135 -12.63 2.67 -3.84
CA SER A 135 -12.42 2.01 -5.13
C SER A 135 -12.09 2.96 -6.29
N HIS A 136 -11.90 4.26 -6.05
CA HIS A 136 -11.68 5.25 -7.10
C HIS A 136 -12.79 5.30 -8.17
N SER A 137 -14.04 5.06 -7.77
CA SER A 137 -15.19 5.05 -8.69
C SER A 137 -16.19 6.18 -8.44
N THR A 138 -15.73 7.30 -7.90
CA THR A 138 -16.57 8.47 -7.57
C THR A 138 -17.17 9.19 -8.80
N GLY A 139 -16.62 8.94 -10.00
CA GLY A 139 -17.04 9.63 -11.22
C GLY A 139 -16.47 11.03 -11.39
N LEU A 140 -15.59 11.46 -10.50
CA LEU A 140 -14.88 12.74 -10.59
C LEU A 140 -13.63 12.63 -11.46
N MET A 141 -13.17 13.77 -12.02
CA MET A 141 -12.01 13.80 -12.90
C MET A 141 -10.76 13.22 -12.22
N PRO A 142 -10.07 12.26 -12.86
CA PRO A 142 -8.86 11.65 -12.32
C PRO A 142 -7.77 12.69 -12.03
N HIS A 143 -6.96 12.42 -11.01
CA HIS A 143 -5.80 13.22 -10.61
C HIS A 143 -6.07 14.71 -10.32
N SER A 144 -7.34 15.10 -10.11
CA SER A 144 -7.67 16.49 -9.77
C SER A 144 -6.88 16.94 -8.55
N TYR A 145 -6.32 18.15 -8.66
CA TYR A 145 -5.54 18.82 -7.62
C TYR A 145 -4.24 18.12 -7.16
N SER A 146 -3.79 17.06 -7.85
CA SER A 146 -2.46 16.49 -7.59
C SER A 146 -1.35 17.53 -7.82
N ASN A 147 -1.50 18.41 -8.81
CA ASN A 147 -0.61 19.53 -9.04
C ASN A 147 -0.56 20.51 -7.85
N LEU A 148 -1.67 20.73 -7.14
CA LEU A 148 -1.68 21.58 -5.96
C LEU A 148 -0.89 20.95 -4.80
N LEU A 149 -0.96 19.61 -4.64
CA LEU A 149 -0.11 18.90 -3.71
C LEU A 149 1.38 19.01 -4.09
N ASP A 150 1.69 18.88 -5.39
CA ASP A 150 3.05 19.08 -5.89
C ASP A 150 3.57 20.50 -5.60
N ASP A 151 2.70 21.50 -5.68
CA ASP A 151 2.97 22.90 -5.33
C ASP A 151 2.99 23.18 -3.82
N GLY A 152 2.81 22.15 -2.98
CA GLY A 152 2.89 22.26 -1.52
C GLY A 152 1.62 22.73 -0.82
N ILE A 153 0.49 22.74 -1.50
CA ILE A 153 -0.81 23.12 -0.89
C ILE A 153 -1.33 21.97 -0.04
N SER A 154 -1.73 22.25 1.20
CA SER A 154 -2.24 21.25 2.13
C SER A 154 -3.62 20.71 1.73
N TYR A 155 -3.92 19.50 2.18
CA TYR A 155 -5.21 18.84 1.94
C TYR A 155 -6.41 19.67 2.37
N ASP A 156 -6.37 20.29 3.56
CA ASP A 156 -7.49 21.10 4.07
C ASP A 156 -7.83 22.27 3.12
N ARG A 157 -6.80 22.97 2.60
CA ARG A 157 -7.01 24.04 1.63
C ARG A 157 -7.51 23.54 0.27
N ILE A 158 -7.16 22.31 -0.11
CA ILE A 158 -7.65 21.69 -1.33
C ILE A 158 -9.10 21.22 -1.13
N LYS A 159 -9.47 20.76 0.06
CA LYS A 159 -10.80 20.28 0.42
C LYS A 159 -11.88 21.34 0.18
N ASP A 160 -11.58 22.62 0.44
CA ASP A 160 -12.47 23.75 0.17
C ASP A 160 -12.87 23.87 -1.32
N ARG A 161 -12.08 23.28 -2.22
CA ARG A 161 -12.27 23.31 -3.67
C ARG A 161 -12.88 22.05 -4.27
N PHE A 162 -13.25 21.09 -3.47
CA PHE A 162 -13.79 19.79 -3.97
C PHE A 162 -15.05 19.94 -4.80
N ALA A 163 -15.85 20.99 -4.54
CA ALA A 163 -17.03 21.32 -5.34
C ALA A 163 -16.71 21.71 -6.80
N GLU A 164 -15.48 22.16 -7.06
CA GLU A 164 -15.03 22.60 -8.39
C GLU A 164 -14.55 21.41 -9.27
N ILE A 165 -14.35 20.22 -8.69
CA ILE A 165 -13.84 19.08 -9.43
C ILE A 165 -14.85 18.64 -10.50
N PRO A 166 -14.46 18.60 -11.80
CA PRO A 166 -15.38 18.20 -12.86
C PRO A 166 -15.82 16.76 -12.72
N ALA A 167 -17.06 16.49 -13.07
CA ALA A 167 -17.61 15.18 -13.26
C ALA A 167 -17.23 14.62 -14.64
N VAL A 168 -16.88 13.34 -14.72
CA VAL A 168 -16.59 12.64 -15.98
C VAL A 168 -17.57 11.49 -16.25
N CYS A 169 -18.18 10.93 -15.21
CA CYS A 169 -19.24 9.93 -15.32
C CYS A 169 -20.09 9.91 -14.05
N LYS A 170 -21.17 9.11 -14.04
CA LYS A 170 -21.95 8.87 -12.81
C LYS A 170 -21.12 8.07 -11.81
N PRO A 171 -21.26 8.31 -10.47
CA PRO A 171 -20.63 7.49 -9.46
C PRO A 171 -20.84 5.99 -9.67
N GLY A 172 -19.80 5.19 -9.49
CA GLY A 172 -19.78 3.74 -9.71
C GLY A 172 -19.69 3.29 -11.17
N ARG A 173 -19.55 4.21 -12.14
CA ARG A 173 -19.58 3.86 -13.57
C ARG A 173 -18.24 3.92 -14.29
N CYS A 174 -17.25 4.59 -13.73
CA CYS A 174 -15.91 4.63 -14.28
C CYS A 174 -14.86 4.76 -13.18
N TYR A 175 -13.68 4.31 -13.51
CA TYR A 175 -12.50 4.46 -12.67
C TYR A 175 -11.88 5.85 -12.86
N GLY A 176 -11.53 6.48 -11.74
CA GLY A 176 -10.85 7.77 -11.74
C GLY A 176 -9.94 7.90 -10.53
N TYR A 177 -8.65 7.55 -10.69
CA TYR A 177 -7.68 7.61 -9.59
C TYR A 177 -7.55 9.02 -9.01
N GLN A 178 -7.68 9.16 -7.70
CA GLN A 178 -7.68 10.45 -7.00
C GLN A 178 -6.94 10.35 -5.66
N ASN A 179 -5.95 11.20 -5.43
CA ASN A 179 -5.29 11.26 -4.12
C ASN A 179 -6.15 12.02 -3.09
N VAL A 180 -6.62 13.19 -3.48
CA VAL A 180 -7.31 14.12 -2.55
C VAL A 180 -8.67 13.58 -2.10
N ILE A 181 -9.50 13.05 -3.01
CA ILE A 181 -10.81 12.48 -2.67
C ILE A 181 -10.66 11.18 -1.89
N PHE A 182 -9.68 10.34 -2.25
CA PHE A 182 -9.39 9.12 -1.52
C PHE A 182 -9.02 9.40 -0.06
N SER A 183 -8.40 10.55 0.21
CA SER A 183 -7.99 10.94 1.56
C SER A 183 -9.16 11.24 2.49
N LEU A 184 -10.39 11.39 1.98
CA LEU A 184 -11.61 11.43 2.80
C LEU A 184 -11.80 10.18 3.67
N ILE A 185 -11.13 9.05 3.36
CA ILE A 185 -11.12 7.88 4.24
C ILE A 185 -10.53 8.24 5.62
N GLY A 186 -9.54 9.11 5.69
CA GLY A 186 -9.00 9.62 6.95
C GLY A 186 -10.03 10.41 7.73
N ASP A 187 -10.75 11.34 7.07
CA ASP A 187 -11.83 12.09 7.70
C ASP A 187 -12.94 11.14 8.21
N VAL A 188 -13.27 10.07 7.46
CA VAL A 188 -14.25 9.04 7.88
C VAL A 188 -13.77 8.29 9.12
N VAL A 189 -12.48 7.92 9.18
CA VAL A 189 -11.91 7.27 10.37
C VAL A 189 -12.04 8.17 11.59
N GLU A 190 -11.65 9.44 11.47
CA GLU A 190 -11.71 10.40 12.58
C GLU A 190 -13.14 10.65 13.05
N GLU A 191 -14.08 10.84 12.14
CA GLU A 191 -15.51 11.03 12.46
C GLU A 191 -16.12 9.79 13.13
N SER A 192 -15.72 8.59 12.69
CA SER A 192 -16.30 7.32 13.17
C SER A 192 -15.76 6.89 14.53
N THR A 193 -14.52 7.25 14.86
CA THR A 193 -13.79 6.67 15.99
C THR A 193 -13.31 7.69 17.02
N GLY A 194 -13.19 8.97 16.63
CA GLY A 194 -12.55 10.01 17.43
C GLY A 194 -11.02 9.92 17.46
N PHE A 195 -10.39 8.91 16.85
CA PHE A 195 -8.94 8.81 16.69
C PHE A 195 -8.50 9.54 15.43
N SER A 196 -7.34 10.20 15.47
CA SER A 196 -6.71 10.60 14.22
C SER A 196 -6.42 9.38 13.33
N TYR A 197 -6.38 9.58 12.01
CA TYR A 197 -6.08 8.49 11.07
C TYR A 197 -4.79 7.73 11.42
N GLY A 198 -3.73 8.46 11.80
CA GLY A 198 -2.46 7.85 12.21
C GLY A 198 -2.57 7.01 13.47
N GLN A 199 -3.30 7.50 14.49
CA GLN A 199 -3.55 6.75 15.73
C GLN A 199 -4.37 5.48 15.45
N TYR A 200 -5.37 5.57 14.58
CA TYR A 200 -6.19 4.40 14.21
C TYR A 200 -5.34 3.32 13.53
N LEU A 201 -4.48 3.70 12.56
CA LEU A 201 -3.58 2.73 11.92
C LEU A 201 -2.60 2.11 12.94
N GLU A 202 -2.04 2.90 13.82
CA GLU A 202 -1.13 2.42 14.87
C GLU A 202 -1.80 1.35 15.73
N GLU A 203 -3.00 1.64 16.23
CA GLU A 203 -3.71 0.75 17.17
C GLU A 203 -4.31 -0.48 16.49
N GLN A 204 -4.85 -0.32 15.28
CA GLN A 204 -5.63 -1.39 14.62
C GLN A 204 -4.82 -2.20 13.62
N ILE A 205 -3.68 -1.70 13.14
CA ILE A 205 -2.92 -2.35 12.05
C ILE A 205 -1.45 -2.50 12.43
N PHE A 206 -0.72 -1.40 12.68
CA PHE A 206 0.74 -1.48 12.81
C PHE A 206 1.17 -2.30 14.03
N ARG A 207 0.67 -1.94 15.20
CA ARG A 207 1.02 -2.63 16.45
C ARG A 207 0.57 -4.09 16.46
N PRO A 208 -0.69 -4.43 16.10
CA PRO A 208 -1.11 -5.84 16.06
C PRO A 208 -0.33 -6.70 15.08
N LEU A 209 0.12 -6.14 13.94
CA LEU A 209 0.94 -6.86 12.97
C LEU A 209 2.43 -6.87 13.31
N GLY A 210 2.88 -6.14 14.34
CA GLY A 210 4.29 -6.03 14.66
C GLY A 210 5.09 -5.17 13.68
N MET A 211 4.45 -4.20 13.03
CA MET A 211 5.07 -3.21 12.13
C MET A 211 5.68 -2.08 12.97
N VAL A 212 6.77 -2.40 13.66
CA VAL A 212 7.33 -1.56 14.75
C VAL A 212 7.94 -0.23 14.29
N SER A 213 8.27 -0.11 13.00
CA SER A 213 8.90 1.09 12.43
C SER A 213 7.93 1.86 11.53
N ALA A 214 6.74 1.29 11.24
CA ALA A 214 5.74 1.96 10.42
C ALA A 214 5.17 3.19 11.14
N SER A 215 4.95 4.26 10.41
CA SER A 215 4.41 5.50 10.97
C SER A 215 3.63 6.32 9.95
N VAL A 216 2.82 7.24 10.43
CA VAL A 216 2.09 8.21 9.60
C VAL A 216 2.61 9.60 9.87
N GLY A 217 2.94 10.35 8.80
CA GLY A 217 3.28 11.75 8.93
C GLY A 217 4.75 12.10 8.69
N LEU A 218 4.99 13.40 8.52
CA LEU A 218 6.30 13.94 8.17
C LEU A 218 7.25 13.96 9.36
N ASP A 219 6.74 14.28 10.54
CA ASP A 219 7.58 14.44 11.74
C ASP A 219 8.16 13.09 12.18
N SER A 220 7.36 12.02 12.12
CA SER A 220 7.83 10.66 12.39
C SER A 220 8.96 10.27 11.41
N TYR A 221 8.79 10.55 10.12
CA TYR A 221 9.83 10.28 9.12
C TYR A 221 11.11 11.11 9.36
N LYS A 222 11.00 12.40 9.63
CA LYS A 222 12.17 13.27 9.79
C LYS A 222 12.98 12.99 11.05
N ASN A 223 12.32 12.52 12.09
CA ASN A 223 12.95 12.22 13.39
C ASN A 223 13.48 10.80 13.48
N ASP A 224 13.21 9.96 12.47
CA ASP A 224 13.69 8.58 12.46
C ASP A 224 15.17 8.50 12.03
N PRO A 225 16.07 7.93 12.84
CA PRO A 225 17.49 7.83 12.52
C PRO A 225 17.79 6.86 11.38
N HIS A 226 16.82 6.02 11.00
CA HIS A 226 16.91 5.07 9.88
C HIS A 226 16.27 5.59 8.59
N ALA A 227 15.74 6.82 8.59
CA ALA A 227 15.12 7.39 7.41
C ALA A 227 16.09 7.45 6.23
N THR A 228 15.61 7.01 5.06
CA THR A 228 16.32 7.19 3.80
C THR A 228 16.02 8.58 3.24
N VAL A 229 16.88 9.11 2.38
CA VAL A 229 16.72 10.43 1.74
C VAL A 229 16.16 10.26 0.33
N PRO A 230 15.21 11.09 -0.13
CA PRO A 230 14.67 11.01 -1.49
C PRO A 230 15.66 11.53 -2.53
N HIS A 231 15.77 10.84 -3.70
CA HIS A 231 16.66 11.24 -4.78
C HIS A 231 15.94 11.40 -6.12
N THR A 232 16.35 12.44 -6.86
CA THR A 232 15.96 12.64 -8.27
C THR A 232 17.18 12.73 -9.15
N LYS A 233 17.07 12.30 -10.42
CA LYS A 233 18.19 12.35 -11.38
C LYS A 233 18.28 13.75 -11.99
N ARG A 234 19.43 14.42 -11.83
CA ARG A 234 19.75 15.71 -12.44
C ARG A 234 21.03 15.61 -13.24
N ARG A 235 20.98 15.93 -14.52
CA ARG A 235 22.12 15.81 -15.45
C ARG A 235 22.78 14.44 -15.39
N GLY A 236 21.97 13.38 -15.33
CA GLY A 236 22.45 12.00 -15.28
C GLY A 236 22.87 11.50 -13.90
N GLN A 237 22.94 12.32 -12.87
CA GLN A 237 23.36 11.94 -11.53
C GLN A 237 22.21 12.00 -10.51
N TRP A 238 22.16 11.04 -9.60
CA TRP A 238 21.25 11.08 -8.47
C TRP A 238 21.64 12.19 -7.49
N ARG A 239 20.66 12.95 -7.03
CA ARG A 239 20.85 14.03 -6.07
C ARG A 239 19.75 13.99 -5.02
N PRO A 240 20.09 14.20 -3.73
CA PRO A 240 19.10 14.31 -2.70
C PRO A 240 18.19 15.52 -2.96
N VAL A 241 16.93 15.38 -2.60
CA VAL A 241 15.93 16.45 -2.73
C VAL A 241 15.13 16.61 -1.44
N ALA A 242 14.61 17.81 -1.21
CA ALA A 242 13.76 18.05 -0.06
C ALA A 242 12.43 17.27 -0.18
N THR A 243 11.97 16.76 0.94
CA THR A 243 10.67 16.10 1.07
C THR A 243 9.55 17.13 0.95
N ASN A 244 8.61 16.94 0.02
CA ASN A 244 7.40 17.75 -0.06
C ASN A 244 6.43 17.34 1.08
N PRO A 245 6.06 18.27 2.00
CA PRO A 245 5.19 17.97 3.14
C PRO A 245 3.72 17.79 2.73
N ALA A 246 3.27 18.31 1.60
CA ALA A 246 1.85 18.32 1.24
C ALA A 246 1.25 16.92 1.08
N TYR A 247 2.02 15.96 0.55
CA TYR A 247 1.55 14.58 0.45
C TYR A 247 1.34 13.90 1.80
N TYR A 248 1.97 14.38 2.86
CA TYR A 248 1.69 13.90 4.22
C TYR A 248 0.34 14.40 4.76
N THR A 249 -0.18 15.50 4.23
CA THR A 249 -1.52 15.97 4.58
C THR A 249 -2.63 15.13 3.93
N THR A 250 -2.28 14.36 2.89
CA THR A 250 -3.14 13.31 2.29
C THR A 250 -2.73 11.93 2.78
N ALA A 251 -2.63 11.74 4.09
CA ALA A 251 -2.07 10.55 4.71
C ALA A 251 -2.67 9.22 4.20
N PRO A 252 -3.99 9.07 4.05
CA PRO A 252 -4.58 7.87 3.46
C PRO A 252 -4.09 7.55 2.05
N ALA A 253 -3.72 8.57 1.27
CA ALA A 253 -3.26 8.39 -0.10
C ALA A 253 -1.75 8.18 -0.24
N ALA A 254 -0.92 8.80 0.64
CA ALA A 254 0.53 8.80 0.45
C ALA A 254 1.37 9.16 1.70
N GLY A 255 0.83 9.08 2.91
CA GLY A 255 1.49 9.60 4.13
C GLY A 255 2.13 8.57 5.06
N ILE A 256 2.25 7.31 4.63
CA ILE A 256 2.86 6.26 5.45
C ILE A 256 4.35 6.14 5.13
N ASN A 257 5.12 5.92 6.18
CA ASN A 257 6.53 5.54 6.15
C ASN A 257 6.66 4.13 6.72
N ALA A 258 7.49 3.31 6.11
CA ALA A 258 7.70 1.93 6.57
C ALA A 258 9.08 1.41 6.15
N SER A 259 9.58 0.44 6.89
CA SER A 259 10.72 -0.37 6.50
C SER A 259 10.29 -1.53 5.61
N VAL A 260 11.25 -2.19 4.96
CA VAL A 260 10.94 -3.41 4.21
C VAL A 260 10.45 -4.53 5.13
N PHE A 261 10.93 -4.56 6.38
CA PHE A 261 10.44 -5.51 7.39
C PHE A 261 8.97 -5.26 7.73
N ASP A 262 8.54 -4.02 7.98
CA ASP A 262 7.12 -3.70 8.20
C ASP A 262 6.27 -4.16 7.00
N MET A 263 6.75 -3.92 5.79
CA MET A 263 6.03 -4.31 4.59
C MET A 263 5.94 -5.84 4.38
N THR A 264 6.89 -6.64 4.94
CA THR A 264 6.74 -8.10 4.98
C THR A 264 5.56 -8.51 5.84
N MET A 265 5.37 -7.87 7.00
CA MET A 265 4.24 -8.16 7.88
C MET A 265 2.91 -7.80 7.21
N TRP A 266 2.88 -6.65 6.51
CA TRP A 266 1.72 -6.24 5.73
C TRP A 266 1.37 -7.22 4.59
N LEU A 267 2.35 -7.65 3.79
CA LEU A 267 2.14 -8.64 2.74
C LEU A 267 1.65 -9.96 3.28
N ARG A 268 2.25 -10.46 4.36
CA ARG A 268 1.85 -11.71 5.00
C ARG A 268 0.41 -11.62 5.55
N ALA A 269 0.02 -10.47 6.11
CA ALA A 269 -1.35 -10.25 6.54
C ALA A 269 -2.33 -10.36 5.36
N ASN A 270 -1.99 -9.78 4.22
CA ASN A 270 -2.80 -9.85 3.00
C ASN A 270 -2.78 -11.25 2.34
N LEU A 271 -1.79 -12.08 2.63
CA LEU A 271 -1.75 -13.51 2.29
C LEU A 271 -2.48 -14.40 3.31
N GLY A 272 -3.10 -13.82 4.36
CA GLY A 272 -3.89 -14.55 5.36
C GLY A 272 -3.07 -15.17 6.49
N ALA A 273 -1.86 -14.65 6.79
CA ALA A 273 -1.03 -15.13 7.90
C ALA A 273 -1.55 -14.72 9.30
N PHE A 274 -2.49 -13.78 9.38
CA PHE A 274 -3.02 -13.22 10.63
C PHE A 274 -4.56 -13.23 10.62
N PRO A 275 -5.20 -14.43 10.60
CA PRO A 275 -6.64 -14.56 10.45
C PRO A 275 -7.46 -13.96 11.61
N GLU A 276 -6.83 -13.76 12.77
CA GLU A 276 -7.43 -13.09 13.93
C GLU A 276 -7.59 -11.57 13.75
N LEU A 277 -6.83 -10.97 12.81
CA LEU A 277 -6.88 -9.55 12.48
C LEU A 277 -7.49 -9.30 11.09
N PHE A 278 -7.14 -10.14 10.14
CA PHE A 278 -7.58 -10.09 8.76
C PHE A 278 -8.08 -11.46 8.34
N ASP A 279 -9.34 -11.75 8.70
CA ASP A 279 -10.00 -12.99 8.31
C ASP A 279 -10.29 -13.03 6.80
N GLU A 280 -10.74 -14.18 6.32
CA GLU A 280 -11.08 -14.36 4.90
C GLU A 280 -12.15 -13.38 4.42
N GLY A 281 -13.10 -12.99 5.26
CA GLY A 281 -14.15 -12.03 4.94
C GLY A 281 -13.60 -10.64 4.66
N ILE A 282 -12.67 -10.18 5.51
CA ILE A 282 -11.95 -8.90 5.35
C ILE A 282 -11.09 -8.94 4.08
N LEU A 283 -10.28 -9.98 3.90
CA LEU A 283 -9.40 -10.12 2.74
C LEU A 283 -10.19 -10.18 1.43
N ASN A 284 -11.31 -10.90 1.39
CA ASN A 284 -12.20 -10.94 0.25
C ASN A 284 -12.77 -9.56 -0.12
N GLN A 285 -13.14 -8.74 0.87
CA GLN A 285 -13.59 -7.38 0.60
C GLN A 285 -12.50 -6.51 -0.02
N LEU A 286 -11.28 -6.61 0.49
CA LEU A 286 -10.12 -5.85 0.00
C LEU A 286 -9.74 -6.24 -1.45
N HIS A 287 -9.68 -7.54 -1.73
CA HIS A 287 -9.11 -8.10 -2.95
C HIS A 287 -10.13 -8.45 -4.04
N THR A 288 -11.42 -8.16 -3.83
CA THR A 288 -12.45 -8.36 -4.86
C THR A 288 -12.47 -7.16 -5.83
N PRO A 289 -12.47 -7.40 -7.16
CA PRO A 289 -12.65 -6.35 -8.15
C PRO A 289 -13.93 -5.55 -7.95
N VAL A 290 -13.83 -4.21 -7.89
CA VAL A 290 -15.00 -3.30 -7.79
C VAL A 290 -15.23 -2.58 -9.11
N ILE A 291 -14.17 -2.08 -9.74
CA ILE A 291 -14.27 -1.33 -10.99
C ILE A 291 -13.17 -1.73 -11.97
N LYS A 292 -13.52 -1.91 -13.24
CA LYS A 292 -12.53 -2.18 -14.29
C LYS A 292 -11.72 -0.93 -14.55
N THR A 293 -10.38 -1.08 -14.65
CA THR A 293 -9.46 0.03 -14.94
C THR A 293 -9.03 -0.04 -16.41
N PRO A 294 -8.80 1.13 -17.07
CA PRO A 294 -8.19 1.13 -18.38
C PRO A 294 -6.72 0.69 -18.29
N TYR A 295 -6.23 0.06 -19.36
CA TYR A 295 -4.81 -0.28 -19.52
C TYR A 295 -3.96 0.97 -19.81
N GLY A 296 -4.15 2.07 -19.13
CA GLY A 296 -3.44 3.30 -19.46
C GLY A 296 -1.92 3.19 -19.29
N ASN A 297 -1.22 4.00 -20.04
CA ASN A 297 0.22 4.36 -20.09
C ASN A 297 1.25 3.62 -19.21
N TYR A 298 0.90 3.23 -18.00
CA TYR A 298 1.78 2.53 -17.06
C TYR A 298 1.80 1.01 -17.29
N PHE A 299 0.62 0.40 -17.47
CA PHE A 299 0.48 -1.06 -17.55
C PHE A 299 0.50 -1.60 -18.99
N ASN A 300 0.48 -0.77 -20.02
CA ASN A 300 0.59 -1.21 -21.41
C ASN A 300 1.93 -1.86 -21.76
N ARG A 301 2.92 -1.72 -20.87
CA ARG A 301 4.23 -2.38 -20.99
C ARG A 301 4.26 -3.78 -20.38
N TRP A 302 3.25 -4.15 -19.60
CA TRP A 302 3.15 -5.47 -18.99
C TRP A 302 2.51 -6.42 -20.00
N ALA A 303 3.35 -7.07 -20.80
CA ALA A 303 2.94 -7.85 -21.96
C ALA A 303 1.96 -9.00 -21.64
N THR A 304 2.00 -9.52 -20.40
CA THR A 304 1.16 -10.63 -19.94
C THR A 304 -0.04 -10.17 -19.11
N LEU A 305 -0.34 -8.86 -19.08
CA LEU A 305 -1.51 -8.31 -18.40
C LEU A 305 -2.76 -8.48 -19.27
N GLU A 306 -3.71 -9.28 -18.79
CA GLU A 306 -4.97 -9.58 -19.50
C GLU A 306 -6.13 -8.68 -19.05
N ASN A 307 -6.29 -8.50 -17.74
CA ASN A 307 -7.33 -7.65 -17.16
C ASN A 307 -6.77 -6.84 -15.98
N ALA A 308 -7.36 -5.65 -15.78
CA ALA A 308 -7.02 -4.78 -14.68
C ALA A 308 -8.29 -4.21 -14.03
N TYR A 309 -8.32 -4.26 -12.70
CA TYR A 309 -9.40 -3.74 -11.86
C TYR A 309 -8.82 -2.98 -10.67
N TYR A 310 -9.70 -2.26 -9.98
CA TYR A 310 -9.43 -1.70 -8.66
C TYR A 310 -10.47 -2.22 -7.66
N GLY A 311 -10.01 -2.68 -6.51
CA GLY A 311 -10.80 -3.11 -5.36
C GLY A 311 -10.87 -2.02 -4.31
N ILE A 312 -10.73 -2.37 -3.05
CA ILE A 312 -10.72 -1.45 -1.91
C ILE A 312 -9.25 -1.14 -1.55
N GLY A 313 -8.73 -0.04 -2.10
CA GLY A 313 -7.33 0.36 -1.89
C GLY A 313 -6.29 -0.44 -2.70
N TRP A 314 -6.68 -1.44 -3.47
CA TRP A 314 -5.81 -2.35 -4.21
C TRP A 314 -6.11 -2.37 -5.71
N ARG A 315 -5.09 -2.56 -6.52
CA ARG A 315 -5.22 -2.97 -7.93
C ARG A 315 -5.29 -4.49 -7.98
N ILE A 316 -6.08 -5.02 -8.91
CA ILE A 316 -6.27 -6.46 -9.07
C ILE A 316 -6.08 -6.76 -10.55
N PHE A 317 -5.15 -7.64 -10.84
CA PHE A 317 -4.72 -7.98 -12.20
C PHE A 317 -4.90 -9.46 -12.48
N ASP A 318 -5.27 -9.78 -13.71
CA ASP A 318 -5.02 -11.09 -14.30
C ASP A 318 -3.69 -10.94 -15.07
N LEU A 319 -2.61 -11.45 -14.52
CA LEU A 319 -1.24 -11.26 -14.98
C LEU A 319 -0.50 -12.60 -15.04
N SER A 320 0.03 -12.95 -16.20
CA SER A 320 0.78 -14.20 -16.38
C SER A 320 0.01 -15.45 -15.95
N GLY A 321 -1.32 -15.46 -16.15
CA GLY A 321 -2.19 -16.58 -15.76
C GLY A 321 -2.52 -16.65 -14.26
N LEU A 322 -2.04 -15.71 -13.45
CA LEU A 322 -2.33 -15.62 -12.01
C LEU A 322 -3.21 -14.40 -11.70
N ARG A 323 -4.00 -14.49 -10.64
CA ARG A 323 -4.55 -13.31 -10.01
C ARG A 323 -3.50 -12.66 -9.12
N VAL A 324 -3.13 -11.43 -9.48
CA VAL A 324 -2.13 -10.63 -8.77
C VAL A 324 -2.78 -9.41 -8.16
N VAL A 325 -2.67 -9.28 -6.84
CA VAL A 325 -3.09 -8.09 -6.07
C VAL A 325 -1.87 -7.19 -5.92
N HIS A 326 -2.00 -5.92 -6.29
CA HIS A 326 -0.87 -5.02 -6.48
C HIS A 326 -1.15 -3.60 -5.98
N HIS A 327 -0.14 -2.93 -5.51
CA HIS A 327 -0.10 -1.47 -5.48
C HIS A 327 1.33 -0.94 -5.60
N GLY A 328 1.54 0.01 -6.51
CA GLY A 328 2.78 0.77 -6.61
C GLY A 328 2.68 2.12 -5.93
N GLY A 329 3.81 2.67 -5.54
CA GLY A 329 3.92 3.98 -4.91
C GLY A 329 4.93 4.88 -5.62
N GLY A 330 4.62 6.17 -5.70
CA GLY A 330 5.53 7.17 -6.21
C GLY A 330 5.25 8.55 -5.61
N VAL A 331 6.27 9.12 -5.01
CA VAL A 331 6.37 10.53 -4.63
C VAL A 331 7.75 11.00 -5.05
N ARG A 332 7.96 12.30 -5.06
CA ARG A 332 9.25 12.85 -5.46
C ARG A 332 10.39 12.21 -4.68
N GLY A 333 11.30 11.57 -5.41
CA GLY A 333 12.48 10.92 -4.89
C GLY A 333 12.29 9.50 -4.33
N TYR A 334 11.08 8.92 -4.40
CA TYR A 334 10.80 7.55 -4.00
C TYR A 334 9.94 6.81 -5.01
N ARG A 335 10.20 5.52 -5.16
CA ARG A 335 9.32 4.56 -5.79
C ARG A 335 9.21 3.31 -4.92
N SER A 336 8.07 2.66 -5.00
CA SER A 336 7.81 1.41 -4.31
C SER A 336 6.87 0.53 -5.13
N GLU A 337 7.05 -0.77 -5.05
CA GLU A 337 6.17 -1.77 -5.68
C GLU A 337 5.88 -2.88 -4.68
N MET A 338 4.64 -3.32 -4.64
CA MET A 338 4.19 -4.43 -3.83
C MET A 338 3.13 -5.21 -4.59
N ALA A 339 3.29 -6.54 -4.63
CA ALA A 339 2.29 -7.42 -5.21
C ALA A 339 2.32 -8.79 -4.56
N PHE A 340 1.21 -9.50 -4.61
CA PHE A 340 1.11 -10.89 -4.20
C PHE A 340 0.06 -11.64 -5.02
N SER A 341 0.18 -12.96 -5.03
CA SER A 341 -0.83 -13.91 -5.52
C SER A 341 -1.16 -14.88 -4.40
N ASP A 342 -2.42 -14.95 -4.01
CA ASP A 342 -2.90 -15.90 -3.00
C ASP A 342 -2.82 -17.33 -3.53
N GLU A 343 -3.13 -17.52 -4.82
CA GLU A 343 -3.04 -18.82 -5.50
C GLU A 343 -1.61 -19.40 -5.49
N ALA A 344 -0.61 -18.54 -5.68
CA ALA A 344 0.80 -18.92 -5.64
C ALA A 344 1.39 -18.86 -4.22
N ASN A 345 0.63 -18.39 -3.23
CA ASN A 345 1.07 -18.14 -1.85
C ASN A 345 2.41 -17.38 -1.79
N ILE A 346 2.52 -16.32 -2.56
CA ILE A 346 3.76 -15.55 -2.65
C ILE A 346 3.49 -14.05 -2.82
N GLY A 347 4.31 -13.24 -2.19
CA GLY A 347 4.29 -11.79 -2.32
C GLY A 347 5.70 -11.20 -2.39
N LEU A 348 5.79 -10.03 -3.01
CA LEU A 348 7.02 -9.27 -3.17
C LEU A 348 6.79 -7.80 -2.82
N VAL A 349 7.74 -7.18 -2.15
CA VAL A 349 7.84 -5.73 -1.98
C VAL A 349 9.24 -5.25 -2.33
N LEU A 350 9.33 -4.17 -3.12
CA LEU A 350 10.57 -3.43 -3.40
C LEU A 350 10.37 -1.96 -3.05
N LEU A 351 11.29 -1.42 -2.26
CA LEU A 351 11.37 -0.02 -1.87
C LEU A 351 12.66 0.58 -2.41
N ILE A 352 12.61 1.74 -3.08
CA ILE A 352 13.81 2.46 -3.52
C ILE A 352 13.73 3.95 -3.14
N ASN A 353 14.85 4.52 -2.76
CA ASN A 353 14.98 5.95 -2.45
C ASN A 353 15.36 6.79 -3.68
N ALA A 354 14.80 6.44 -4.82
CA ALA A 354 15.04 7.05 -6.12
C ALA A 354 13.74 7.19 -6.94
N GLU A 355 13.62 8.28 -7.70
CA GLU A 355 12.52 8.45 -8.65
C GLU A 355 12.90 7.82 -10.01
N SER A 356 12.90 6.48 -10.05
CA SER A 356 13.27 5.71 -11.25
C SER A 356 12.07 4.95 -11.83
N SER A 357 11.92 5.01 -13.16
CA SER A 357 10.92 4.20 -13.88
C SER A 357 11.36 2.74 -14.08
N ALA A 358 12.61 2.40 -13.80
CA ALA A 358 13.11 1.02 -13.88
C ALA A 358 12.30 0.04 -13.01
N ILE A 359 11.77 0.52 -11.88
CA ILE A 359 10.94 -0.28 -10.97
C ILE A 359 9.64 -0.81 -11.62
N ASN A 360 9.19 -0.22 -12.73
CA ASN A 360 7.96 -0.64 -13.42
C ASN A 360 8.03 -2.07 -13.99
N GLU A 361 9.23 -2.61 -14.19
CA GLU A 361 9.45 -3.96 -14.72
C GLU A 361 9.49 -5.04 -13.63
N VAL A 362 9.57 -4.64 -12.36
CA VAL A 362 9.83 -5.54 -11.22
C VAL A 362 8.71 -6.57 -11.04
N ILE A 363 7.47 -6.12 -11.02
CA ILE A 363 6.31 -7.01 -10.79
C ILE A 363 6.06 -7.96 -11.98
N PRO A 364 5.96 -7.49 -13.25
CA PRO A 364 5.73 -8.41 -14.37
C PRO A 364 6.88 -9.40 -14.56
N THR A 365 8.13 -9.00 -14.30
CA THR A 365 9.28 -9.91 -14.37
C THR A 365 9.21 -10.97 -13.28
N PHE A 366 8.84 -10.60 -12.05
CA PHE A 366 8.71 -11.55 -10.95
C PHE A 366 7.65 -12.62 -11.24
N PHE A 367 6.43 -12.22 -11.56
CA PHE A 367 5.35 -13.17 -11.84
C PHE A 367 5.57 -13.94 -13.15
N GLY A 368 6.20 -13.32 -14.16
CA GLY A 368 6.63 -14.02 -15.37
C GLY A 368 7.69 -15.10 -15.11
N HIS A 369 8.60 -14.84 -14.18
CA HIS A 369 9.62 -15.83 -13.76
C HIS A 369 8.96 -17.01 -13.02
N LEU A 370 8.05 -16.76 -12.09
CA LEU A 370 7.32 -17.79 -11.36
C LEU A 370 6.54 -18.72 -12.29
N THR A 371 5.80 -18.17 -13.25
CA THR A 371 4.97 -18.97 -14.16
C THR A 371 5.77 -19.77 -15.19
N ASN A 372 6.99 -19.35 -15.50
CA ASN A 372 7.90 -20.13 -16.35
C ASN A 372 8.63 -21.25 -15.58
N THR A 373 8.54 -21.25 -14.25
CA THR A 373 9.16 -22.24 -13.37
C THR A 373 8.15 -23.28 -12.88
N LEU A 374 6.85 -22.99 -13.00
CA LEU A 374 5.72 -23.89 -12.75
C LEU A 374 5.39 -24.70 -14.00
#